data_b67fc33917f8626e5553ee8470408c82
#
_entry.id   b67fc33917f8626e5553ee8470408c82
#
_cell.length_a   1.000
_cell.length_b   1.000
_cell.length_c   1.000
_cell.angle_alpha   90.00
_cell.angle_beta   90.00
_cell.angle_gamma   90.00
#
_symmetry.space_group_name_H-M   'P 1'
#
loop_
_entity.id
_entity.type
_entity.pdbx_description
1 polymer ?
#
loop_
_entity_poly.entity_id
_entity_poly.type
_entity_poly.pdbx_seq_one_letter_code
_entity_poly.pdbx_strand_id
1 'polypeptide(L)'
;SLVGSEMCIRDSAFNNLSDASSNIVSLLGFRLASRPADEGHPYGHGRYEYLAGLFVAVLVCAVGINLILESITKIIKPSPTVYSALSMAALVLSMLVKFWMAAFNRTLGDRIDSETLIATAQDSKNDVITSGSVLVAALISQTTGFDLDGWAGLGVGIFICISGLGLVRDAISPLLGQAPDPKLVQAIRDKIMSYPQVLGTHDLICLLYTSDAA
;
A
#
# COMPACT_ATOMS: atom_id res chain seq x y z
N SER A 1 -4.83 -36.00 4.10
CA SER A 1 -4.87 -34.62 4.29
C SER A 1 -3.65 -33.88 4.84
N LEU A 2 -2.45 -34.52 4.78
CA LEU A 2 -1.17 -33.81 5.06
C LEU A 2 -0.86 -32.78 3.97
N VAL A 3 -1.22 -33.06 2.72
CA VAL A 3 -0.99 -32.15 1.58
C VAL A 3 -1.76 -30.82 1.73
N GLY A 4 -2.95 -30.83 2.32
CA GLY A 4 -3.73 -29.60 2.55
C GLY A 4 -3.15 -28.70 3.65
N SER A 5 -2.52 -29.30 4.68
CA SER A 5 -1.87 -28.52 5.74
C SER A 5 -0.54 -27.89 5.28
N GLU A 6 0.25 -28.59 4.45
CA GLU A 6 1.49 -28.04 3.90
C GLU A 6 1.22 -26.87 2.92
N MET A 7 0.17 -26.98 2.12
CA MET A 7 -0.22 -25.91 1.20
C MET A 7 -0.68 -24.66 1.98
N CYS A 8 -1.49 -24.82 3.01
CA CYS A 8 -1.95 -23.72 3.86
C CYS A 8 -0.80 -23.04 4.63
N ILE A 9 0.17 -23.83 5.13
CA ILE A 9 1.36 -23.28 5.83
C ILE A 9 2.23 -22.51 4.84
N ARG A 10 2.41 -23.02 3.62
CA ARG A 10 3.21 -22.37 2.59
C ARG A 10 2.58 -21.04 2.14
N ASP A 11 1.27 -21.02 1.92
CA ASP A 11 0.54 -19.81 1.52
C ASP A 11 0.55 -18.76 2.64
N SER A 12 0.37 -19.18 3.89
CA SER A 12 0.49 -18.30 5.06
C SER A 12 1.92 -17.79 5.24
N ALA A 13 2.94 -18.62 5.01
CA ALA A 13 4.33 -18.19 5.07
C ALA A 13 4.68 -17.18 3.97
N PHE A 14 4.18 -17.39 2.74
CA PHE A 14 4.35 -16.45 1.64
C PHE A 14 3.71 -15.09 1.92
N ASN A 15 2.49 -15.09 2.46
CA ASN A 15 1.81 -13.85 2.82
C ASN A 15 2.57 -13.08 3.92
N ASN A 16 2.98 -13.78 4.98
CA ASN A 16 3.78 -13.18 6.05
C ASN A 16 5.16 -12.68 5.57
N LEU A 17 5.77 -13.37 4.61
CA LEU A 17 7.03 -12.92 3.99
C LEU A 17 6.82 -11.66 3.14
N SER A 18 5.71 -11.58 2.41
CA SER A 18 5.33 -10.39 1.64
C SER A 18 5.12 -9.18 2.56
N ASP A 19 4.37 -9.35 3.66
CA ASP A 19 4.13 -8.32 4.67
C ASP A 19 5.44 -7.83 5.31
N ALA A 20 6.33 -8.77 5.67
CA ALA A 20 7.65 -8.45 6.19
C ALA A 20 8.51 -7.71 5.16
N SER A 21 8.42 -8.10 3.89
CA SER A 21 9.15 -7.45 2.79
C SER A 21 8.71 -6.01 2.59
N SER A 22 7.41 -5.73 2.63
CA SER A 22 6.85 -4.37 2.53
C SER A 22 7.40 -3.46 3.63
N ASN A 23 7.42 -3.95 4.87
CA ASN A 23 7.95 -3.19 6.00
C ASN A 23 9.47 -2.95 5.90
N ILE A 24 10.22 -3.96 5.46
CA ILE A 24 11.68 -3.84 5.25
C ILE A 24 11.97 -2.84 4.13
N VAL A 25 11.26 -2.89 3.02
CA VAL A 25 11.43 -1.97 1.89
C VAL A 25 11.08 -0.54 2.31
N SER A 26 10.01 -0.33 3.07
CA SER A 26 9.65 0.97 3.62
C SER A 26 10.77 1.54 4.50
N LEU A 27 11.29 0.73 5.43
CA LEU A 27 12.40 1.14 6.30
C LEU A 27 13.68 1.48 5.51
N LEU A 28 14.02 0.67 4.51
CA LEU A 28 15.17 0.92 3.64
C LEU A 28 14.95 2.16 2.79
N GLY A 29 13.74 2.38 2.27
CA GLY A 29 13.35 3.56 1.52
C GLY A 29 13.57 4.84 2.33
N PHE A 30 13.07 4.89 3.56
CA PHE A 30 13.30 6.02 4.48
C PHE A 30 14.78 6.24 4.79
N ARG A 31 15.51 5.15 5.07
CA ARG A 31 16.95 5.26 5.38
C ARG A 31 17.77 5.73 4.18
N LEU A 32 17.38 5.38 2.97
CA LEU A 32 18.03 5.86 1.75
C LEU A 32 17.61 7.29 1.43
N ALA A 33 16.34 7.62 1.59
CA ALA A 33 15.80 8.95 1.35
C ALA A 33 16.42 10.01 2.29
N SER A 34 16.74 9.63 3.54
CA SER A 34 17.36 10.53 4.53
C SER A 34 18.86 10.82 4.29
N ARG A 35 19.46 10.27 3.23
CA ARG A 35 20.86 10.59 2.91
C ARG A 35 20.97 12.00 2.33
N PRO A 36 21.99 12.78 2.76
CA PRO A 36 22.22 14.11 2.21
C PRO A 36 22.61 14.04 0.73
N ALA A 37 22.55 15.18 0.05
CA ALA A 37 23.02 15.32 -1.31
C ALA A 37 24.51 14.98 -1.41
N ASP A 38 24.92 14.32 -2.48
CA ASP A 38 26.28 13.99 -2.83
C ASP A 38 26.62 14.43 -4.27
N GLU A 39 27.86 14.24 -4.70
CA GLU A 39 28.30 14.64 -6.05
C GLU A 39 27.54 13.92 -7.17
N GLY A 40 27.06 12.69 -6.93
CA GLY A 40 26.26 11.92 -7.88
C GLY A 40 24.78 12.30 -7.88
N HIS A 41 24.28 12.79 -6.74
CA HIS A 41 22.87 13.17 -6.52
C HIS A 41 22.78 14.56 -5.88
N PRO A 42 23.05 15.63 -6.65
CA PRO A 42 23.14 17.01 -6.12
C PRO A 42 21.80 17.51 -5.53
N TYR A 43 20.69 16.88 -5.87
CA TYR A 43 19.35 17.22 -5.38
C TYR A 43 18.88 16.31 -4.22
N GLY A 44 19.80 15.51 -3.64
CA GLY A 44 19.47 14.61 -2.55
C GLY A 44 18.81 13.30 -2.97
N HIS A 45 18.46 12.49 -1.97
CA HIS A 45 18.01 11.11 -2.15
C HIS A 45 16.50 10.94 -1.84
N GLY A 46 15.74 12.01 -1.62
CA GLY A 46 14.33 11.96 -1.22
C GLY A 46 13.41 11.12 -2.12
N ARG A 47 13.76 11.00 -3.41
CA ARG A 47 12.99 10.17 -4.37
C ARG A 47 13.01 8.67 -4.09
N TYR A 48 13.92 8.18 -3.24
CA TYR A 48 13.93 6.76 -2.82
C TYR A 48 12.69 6.39 -2.02
N GLU A 49 12.06 7.34 -1.34
CA GLU A 49 10.79 7.13 -0.65
C GLU A 49 9.67 6.76 -1.63
N TYR A 50 9.52 7.52 -2.70
CA TYR A 50 8.52 7.23 -3.75
C TYR A 50 8.79 5.90 -4.47
N LEU A 51 10.07 5.54 -4.68
CA LEU A 51 10.44 4.23 -5.23
C LEU A 51 10.07 3.09 -4.27
N ALA A 52 10.27 3.27 -2.98
CA ALA A 52 9.84 2.29 -1.97
C ALA A 52 8.32 2.16 -1.93
N GLY A 53 7.58 3.28 -1.96
CA GLY A 53 6.13 3.30 -2.06
C GLY A 53 5.61 2.60 -3.33
N LEU A 54 6.25 2.86 -4.48
CA LEU A 54 5.95 2.18 -5.74
C LEU A 54 6.15 0.66 -5.66
N PHE A 55 7.24 0.22 -5.03
CA PHE A 55 7.50 -1.20 -4.84
C PHE A 55 6.42 -1.87 -3.99
N VAL A 56 6.01 -1.24 -2.87
CA VAL A 56 4.91 -1.73 -2.03
C VAL A 56 3.61 -1.77 -2.83
N ALA A 57 3.29 -0.74 -3.61
CA ALA A 57 2.10 -0.68 -4.45
C ALA A 57 2.05 -1.83 -5.48
N VAL A 58 3.19 -2.17 -6.10
CA VAL A 58 3.30 -3.32 -7.02
C VAL A 58 3.07 -4.64 -6.29
N LEU A 59 3.58 -4.80 -5.05
CA LEU A 59 3.30 -5.99 -4.24
C LEU A 59 1.80 -6.10 -3.92
N VAL A 60 1.12 -5.01 -3.58
CA VAL A 60 -0.33 -4.99 -3.36
C VAL A 60 -1.09 -5.45 -4.61
N CYS A 61 -0.71 -4.96 -5.79
CA CYS A 61 -1.29 -5.41 -7.06
C CYS A 61 -1.07 -6.91 -7.30
N ALA A 62 0.14 -7.42 -7.02
CA ALA A 62 0.46 -8.84 -7.18
C ALA A 62 -0.38 -9.73 -6.26
N VAL A 63 -0.58 -9.32 -5.00
CA VAL A 63 -1.47 -10.00 -4.05
C VAL A 63 -2.91 -10.01 -4.55
N GLY A 64 -3.42 -8.88 -5.04
CA GLY A 64 -4.77 -8.79 -5.62
C GLY A 64 -4.96 -9.72 -6.81
N ILE A 65 -4.01 -9.79 -7.72
CA ILE A 65 -4.04 -10.70 -8.88
C ILE A 65 -4.03 -12.16 -8.42
N ASN A 66 -3.15 -12.54 -7.49
CA ASN A 66 -3.11 -13.90 -6.94
C ASN A 66 -4.44 -14.29 -6.31
N LEU A 67 -5.05 -13.40 -5.51
CA LEU A 67 -6.34 -13.63 -4.90
C LEU A 67 -7.46 -13.85 -5.95
N ILE A 68 -7.45 -13.10 -7.05
CA ILE A 68 -8.37 -13.31 -8.19
C ILE A 68 -8.19 -14.71 -8.79
N LEU A 69 -6.95 -15.11 -9.07
CA LEU A 69 -6.64 -16.42 -9.67
C LEU A 69 -7.05 -17.58 -8.75
N GLU A 70 -6.77 -17.49 -7.46
CA GLU A 70 -7.20 -18.46 -6.45
C GLU A 70 -8.72 -18.55 -6.35
N SER A 71 -9.39 -17.38 -6.35
CA SER A 71 -10.85 -17.30 -6.28
C SER A 71 -11.53 -17.94 -7.49
N ILE A 72 -11.01 -17.69 -8.69
CA ILE A 72 -11.48 -18.34 -9.93
C ILE A 72 -11.29 -19.85 -9.83
N THR A 73 -10.14 -20.31 -9.31
CA THR A 73 -9.88 -21.73 -9.13
C THR A 73 -10.85 -22.38 -8.15
N LYS A 74 -11.17 -21.70 -7.04
CA LYS A 74 -12.16 -22.16 -6.05
C LYS A 74 -13.58 -22.20 -6.62
N ILE A 75 -13.95 -21.25 -7.48
CA ILE A 75 -15.27 -21.23 -8.15
C ILE A 75 -15.39 -22.43 -9.11
N ILE A 76 -14.32 -22.76 -9.87
CA ILE A 76 -14.34 -23.87 -10.83
C ILE A 76 -14.26 -25.24 -10.14
N LYS A 77 -13.50 -25.32 -9.04
CA LYS A 77 -13.28 -26.55 -8.26
C LYS A 77 -13.58 -26.27 -6.78
N PRO A 78 -14.86 -26.28 -6.38
CA PRO A 78 -15.24 -26.04 -5.00
C PRO A 78 -14.58 -27.10 -4.09
N SER A 79 -13.80 -26.65 -3.13
CA SER A 79 -13.21 -27.50 -2.10
C SER A 79 -13.76 -27.08 -0.74
N PRO A 80 -14.40 -27.98 0.03
CA PRO A 80 -14.94 -27.63 1.33
C PRO A 80 -13.80 -27.22 2.26
N THR A 81 -13.79 -25.97 2.68
CA THR A 81 -12.84 -25.44 3.66
C THR A 81 -13.37 -25.75 5.06
N VAL A 82 -12.64 -26.57 5.83
CA VAL A 82 -12.99 -26.86 7.23
C VAL A 82 -12.33 -25.81 8.12
N TYR A 83 -13.11 -24.95 8.69
CA TYR A 83 -12.65 -23.91 9.63
C TYR A 83 -12.64 -24.47 11.05
N SER A 84 -11.46 -24.56 11.68
CA SER A 84 -11.31 -24.87 13.09
C SER A 84 -11.56 -23.63 13.94
N ALA A 85 -12.12 -23.78 15.16
CA ALA A 85 -12.29 -22.68 16.10
C ALA A 85 -10.96 -21.96 16.41
N LEU A 86 -9.86 -22.71 16.47
CA LEU A 86 -8.53 -22.15 16.68
C LEU A 86 -8.08 -21.28 15.49
N SER A 87 -8.33 -21.73 14.27
CA SER A 87 -8.02 -20.96 13.06
C SER A 87 -8.83 -19.66 12.98
N MET A 88 -10.10 -19.71 13.35
CA MET A 88 -10.98 -18.53 13.41
C MET A 88 -10.48 -17.51 14.47
N ALA A 89 -10.09 -17.97 15.65
CA ALA A 89 -9.54 -17.10 16.68
C ALA A 89 -8.22 -16.45 16.26
N ALA A 90 -7.33 -17.20 15.65
CA ALA A 90 -6.07 -16.69 15.10
C ALA A 90 -6.30 -15.65 14.01
N LEU A 91 -7.27 -15.87 13.12
CA LEU A 91 -7.64 -14.95 12.05
C LEU A 91 -8.18 -13.62 12.60
N VAL A 92 -9.07 -13.67 13.60
CA VAL A 92 -9.59 -12.47 14.27
C VAL A 92 -8.47 -11.69 14.95
N LEU A 93 -7.57 -12.37 15.67
CA LEU A 93 -6.43 -11.72 16.33
C LEU A 93 -5.50 -11.04 15.32
N SER A 94 -5.17 -11.74 14.23
CA SER A 94 -4.37 -11.20 13.13
C SER A 94 -5.02 -9.95 12.52
N MET A 95 -6.33 -9.99 12.29
CA MET A 95 -7.10 -8.87 11.75
C MET A 95 -7.07 -7.65 12.67
N LEU A 96 -7.17 -7.83 13.99
CA LEU A 96 -7.06 -6.73 14.95
C LEU A 96 -5.69 -6.07 14.93
N VAL A 97 -4.62 -6.87 14.87
CA VAL A 97 -3.23 -6.35 14.78
C VAL A 97 -3.03 -5.58 13.47
N LYS A 98 -3.47 -6.11 12.33
CA LYS A 98 -3.36 -5.44 11.03
C LYS A 98 -4.20 -4.16 10.96
N PHE A 99 -5.38 -4.16 11.56
CA PHE A 99 -6.20 -2.94 11.67
C PHE A 99 -5.49 -1.84 12.47
N TRP A 100 -4.87 -2.21 13.61
CA TRP A 100 -4.07 -1.28 14.39
C TRP A 100 -2.88 -0.74 13.59
N MET A 101 -2.15 -1.61 12.87
CA MET A 101 -1.04 -1.22 12.00
C MET A 101 -1.49 -0.27 10.88
N ALA A 102 -2.61 -0.56 10.23
CA ALA A 102 -3.18 0.30 9.18
C ALA A 102 -3.49 1.70 9.71
N ALA A 103 -4.15 1.79 10.88
CA ALA A 103 -4.49 3.07 11.50
C ALA A 103 -3.24 3.85 11.92
N PHE A 104 -2.24 3.16 12.50
CA PHE A 104 -0.98 3.77 12.92
C PHE A 104 -0.19 4.32 11.72
N ASN A 105 0.05 3.48 10.71
CA ASN A 105 0.80 3.88 9.51
C ASN A 105 0.10 4.99 8.74
N ARG A 106 -1.24 4.96 8.67
CA ARG A 106 -2.02 6.02 8.03
C ARG A 106 -1.87 7.36 8.75
N THR A 107 -2.04 7.34 10.08
CA THR A 107 -1.93 8.57 10.89
C THR A 107 -0.52 9.17 10.81
N LEU A 108 0.50 8.31 10.81
CA LEU A 108 1.89 8.75 10.72
C LEU A 108 2.20 9.26 9.30
N GLY A 109 1.77 8.53 8.26
CA GLY A 109 1.96 8.89 6.85
C GLY A 109 1.33 10.25 6.50
N ASP A 110 0.10 10.48 6.97
CA ASP A 110 -0.60 11.76 6.77
C ASP A 110 0.08 12.93 7.51
N ARG A 111 0.81 12.65 8.62
CA ARG A 111 1.52 13.71 9.38
C ARG A 111 2.86 14.12 8.78
N ILE A 112 3.56 13.19 8.14
CA ILE A 112 4.89 13.43 7.57
C ILE A 112 4.86 13.44 6.04
N ASP A 113 3.66 13.41 5.44
CA ASP A 113 3.41 13.40 3.99
C ASP A 113 4.19 12.30 3.25
N SER A 114 4.19 11.08 3.83
CA SER A 114 4.94 9.94 3.34
C SER A 114 4.09 8.98 2.54
N GLU A 115 4.30 8.93 1.22
CA GLU A 115 3.64 7.99 0.30
C GLU A 115 3.93 6.52 0.64
N THR A 116 5.12 6.22 1.14
CA THR A 116 5.51 4.87 1.54
C THR A 116 4.69 4.37 2.72
N LEU A 117 4.49 5.20 3.75
CA LEU A 117 3.65 4.84 4.90
C LEU A 117 2.17 4.74 4.52
N ILE A 118 1.70 5.60 3.63
CA ILE A 118 0.33 5.54 3.10
C ILE A 118 0.13 4.23 2.32
N ALA A 119 1.09 3.84 1.47
CA ALA A 119 1.04 2.56 0.74
C ALA A 119 1.03 1.36 1.70
N THR A 120 1.88 1.36 2.73
CA THR A 120 1.93 0.30 3.74
C THR A 120 0.65 0.24 4.58
N ALA A 121 0.04 1.40 4.89
CA ALA A 121 -1.25 1.47 5.57
C ALA A 121 -2.38 0.89 4.70
N GLN A 122 -2.36 1.15 3.40
CA GLN A 122 -3.33 0.62 2.46
C GLN A 122 -3.19 -0.89 2.29
N ASP A 123 -1.97 -1.42 2.24
CA ASP A 123 -1.67 -2.85 2.23
C ASP A 123 -2.28 -3.54 3.46
N SER A 124 -1.96 -3.05 4.67
CA SER A 124 -2.54 -3.57 5.92
C SER A 124 -4.08 -3.48 5.96
N LYS A 125 -4.66 -2.43 5.39
CA LYS A 125 -6.11 -2.27 5.27
C LYS A 125 -6.72 -3.30 4.31
N ASN A 126 -6.08 -3.57 3.18
CA ASN A 126 -6.51 -4.58 2.22
C ASN A 126 -6.49 -5.97 2.86
N ASP A 127 -5.47 -6.27 3.68
CA ASP A 127 -5.38 -7.51 4.44
C ASP A 127 -6.53 -7.69 5.45
N VAL A 128 -6.93 -6.61 6.13
CA VAL A 128 -8.10 -6.62 7.03
C VAL A 128 -9.38 -6.90 6.24
N ILE A 129 -9.55 -6.29 5.07
CA ILE A 129 -10.72 -6.52 4.20
C ILE A 129 -10.75 -7.97 3.71
N THR A 130 -9.61 -8.50 3.26
CA THR A 130 -9.46 -9.88 2.80
C THR A 130 -9.79 -10.86 3.93
N SER A 131 -9.16 -10.70 5.09
CA SER A 131 -9.40 -11.56 6.25
C SER A 131 -10.84 -11.48 6.75
N GLY A 132 -11.43 -10.28 6.74
CA GLY A 132 -12.83 -10.04 7.09
C GLY A 132 -13.80 -10.72 6.12
N SER A 133 -13.53 -10.69 4.81
CA SER A 133 -14.34 -11.36 3.80
C SER A 133 -14.34 -12.88 3.97
N VAL A 134 -13.15 -13.46 4.26
CA VAL A 134 -13.00 -14.89 4.55
C VAL A 134 -13.79 -15.27 5.81
N LEU A 135 -13.72 -14.44 6.87
CA LEU A 135 -14.49 -14.68 8.10
C LEU A 135 -15.99 -14.66 7.86
N VAL A 136 -16.49 -13.68 7.11
CA VAL A 136 -17.92 -13.57 6.76
C VAL A 136 -18.35 -14.74 5.87
N ALA A 137 -17.55 -15.08 4.85
CA ALA A 137 -17.81 -16.23 3.97
C ALA A 137 -17.86 -17.54 4.76
N ALA A 138 -16.95 -17.74 5.72
CA ALA A 138 -16.95 -18.92 6.60
C ALA A 138 -18.21 -19.02 7.46
N LEU A 139 -18.67 -17.89 8.04
CA LEU A 139 -19.90 -17.86 8.85
C LEU A 139 -21.15 -18.16 8.01
N ILE A 140 -21.23 -17.60 6.80
CA ILE A 140 -22.35 -17.87 5.88
C ILE A 140 -22.33 -19.33 5.41
N SER A 141 -21.15 -19.87 5.05
CA SER A 141 -21.02 -21.26 4.63
C SER A 141 -21.45 -22.24 5.71
N GLN A 142 -21.15 -21.96 6.99
CA GLN A 142 -21.61 -22.80 8.11
C GLN A 142 -23.13 -22.78 8.29
N THR A 143 -23.82 -21.68 7.95
CA THR A 143 -25.25 -21.54 8.16
C THR A 143 -26.08 -21.96 6.96
N THR A 144 -25.60 -21.72 5.75
CA THR A 144 -26.35 -21.94 4.50
C THR A 144 -25.91 -23.18 3.72
N GLY A 145 -24.72 -23.71 4.00
CA GLY A 145 -24.11 -24.80 3.21
C GLY A 145 -23.67 -24.38 1.80
N PHE A 146 -23.77 -23.09 1.47
CA PHE A 146 -23.35 -22.54 0.18
C PHE A 146 -21.94 -21.99 0.25
N ASP A 147 -21.07 -22.44 -0.67
CA ASP A 147 -19.65 -22.02 -0.70
C ASP A 147 -19.52 -20.66 -1.40
N LEU A 148 -19.57 -19.59 -0.61
CA LEU A 148 -19.43 -18.21 -1.07
C LEU A 148 -17.97 -17.73 -1.10
N ASP A 149 -17.02 -18.53 -0.59
CA ASP A 149 -15.63 -18.12 -0.40
C ASP A 149 -14.97 -17.67 -1.72
N GLY A 150 -15.17 -18.42 -2.80
CA GLY A 150 -14.63 -18.07 -4.12
C GLY A 150 -15.19 -16.74 -4.67
N TRP A 151 -16.48 -16.46 -4.51
CA TRP A 151 -17.10 -15.23 -4.99
C TRP A 151 -16.70 -14.02 -4.15
N ALA A 152 -16.65 -14.18 -2.84
CA ALA A 152 -16.18 -13.13 -1.93
C ALA A 152 -14.71 -12.79 -2.20
N GLY A 153 -13.84 -13.80 -2.36
CA GLY A 153 -12.44 -13.62 -2.71
C GLY A 153 -12.24 -12.90 -4.04
N LEU A 154 -13.05 -13.22 -5.06
CA LEU A 154 -13.01 -12.54 -6.35
C LEU A 154 -13.35 -11.04 -6.22
N GLY A 155 -14.41 -10.70 -5.50
CA GLY A 155 -14.79 -9.31 -5.25
C GLY A 155 -13.72 -8.52 -4.52
N VAL A 156 -13.12 -9.11 -3.48
CA VAL A 156 -12.02 -8.51 -2.72
C VAL A 156 -10.77 -8.37 -3.57
N GLY A 157 -10.40 -9.38 -4.36
CA GLY A 157 -9.25 -9.33 -5.24
C GLY A 157 -9.33 -8.20 -6.27
N ILE A 158 -10.51 -7.99 -6.88
CA ILE A 158 -10.76 -6.86 -7.78
C ILE A 158 -10.61 -5.54 -7.03
N PHE A 159 -11.18 -5.41 -5.84
CA PHE A 159 -11.06 -4.22 -5.01
C PHE A 159 -9.59 -3.89 -4.67
N ILE A 160 -8.80 -4.90 -4.29
CA ILE A 160 -7.37 -4.74 -3.98
C ILE A 160 -6.59 -4.30 -5.22
N CYS A 161 -6.86 -4.87 -6.40
CA CYS A 161 -6.21 -4.47 -7.65
C CYS A 161 -6.51 -3.00 -8.00
N ILE A 162 -7.75 -2.54 -7.87
CA ILE A 162 -8.13 -1.15 -8.14
C ILE A 162 -7.41 -0.22 -7.14
N SER A 163 -7.40 -0.58 -5.87
CA SER A 163 -6.70 0.17 -4.82
C SER A 163 -5.19 0.24 -5.07
N GLY A 164 -4.55 -0.89 -5.41
CA GLY A 164 -3.14 -0.96 -5.73
C GLY A 164 -2.75 -0.13 -6.96
N LEU A 165 -3.57 -0.11 -8.01
CA LEU A 165 -3.35 0.75 -9.18
C LEU A 165 -3.42 2.25 -8.83
N GLY A 166 -4.28 2.64 -7.89
CA GLY A 166 -4.30 3.98 -7.32
C GLY A 166 -2.96 4.33 -6.67
N LEU A 167 -2.47 3.46 -5.78
CA LEU A 167 -1.17 3.65 -5.11
C LEU A 167 0.00 3.72 -6.10
N VAL A 168 0.00 2.90 -7.16
CA VAL A 168 1.03 2.97 -8.23
C VAL A 168 1.01 4.34 -8.90
N ARG A 169 -0.18 4.85 -9.22
CA ARG A 169 -0.32 6.18 -9.83
C ARG A 169 0.18 7.29 -8.92
N ASP A 170 -0.15 7.22 -7.64
CA ASP A 170 0.23 8.22 -6.65
C ASP A 170 1.74 8.22 -6.40
N ALA A 171 2.38 7.04 -6.36
CA ALA A 171 3.83 6.93 -6.24
C ALA A 171 4.60 7.36 -7.50
N ILE A 172 4.03 7.15 -8.70
CA ILE A 172 4.68 7.53 -9.96
C ILE A 172 4.58 9.05 -10.22
N SER A 173 3.48 9.69 -9.82
CA SER A 173 3.23 11.10 -10.11
C SER A 173 4.37 12.03 -9.64
N PRO A 174 4.88 11.93 -8.41
CA PRO A 174 6.04 12.72 -7.95
C PRO A 174 7.34 12.37 -8.68
N LEU A 175 7.53 11.10 -9.08
CA LEU A 175 8.71 10.67 -9.83
C LEU A 175 8.78 11.29 -11.22
N LEU A 176 7.63 11.50 -11.87
CA LEU A 176 7.51 12.14 -13.18
C LEU A 176 7.62 13.67 -13.10
N GLY A 177 7.61 14.25 -11.92
CA GLY A 177 7.66 15.70 -11.73
C GLY A 177 6.26 16.30 -11.62
N GLN A 178 5.56 15.99 -10.55
CA GLN A 178 4.25 16.58 -10.24
C GLN A 178 4.36 18.10 -10.14
N ALA A 179 3.42 18.81 -10.76
CA ALA A 179 3.35 20.27 -10.62
C ALA A 179 2.99 20.65 -9.17
N PRO A 180 3.64 21.65 -8.60
CA PRO A 180 3.32 22.15 -7.26
C PRO A 180 1.93 22.78 -7.21
N ASP A 181 1.37 22.91 -5.99
CA ASP A 181 0.07 23.56 -5.78
C ASP A 181 0.08 24.96 -6.44
N PRO A 182 -0.89 25.26 -7.31
CA PRO A 182 -1.03 26.58 -7.94
C PRO A 182 -1.05 27.73 -6.94
N LYS A 183 -1.58 27.53 -5.73
CA LYS A 183 -1.59 28.52 -4.66
C LYS A 183 -0.18 28.83 -4.15
N LEU A 184 0.67 27.81 -4.01
CA LEU A 184 2.06 27.99 -3.62
C LEU A 184 2.84 28.77 -4.68
N VAL A 185 2.67 28.40 -5.95
CA VAL A 185 3.30 29.08 -7.10
C VAL A 185 2.89 30.55 -7.13
N GLN A 186 1.59 30.83 -6.93
CA GLN A 186 1.08 32.19 -6.89
C GLN A 186 1.67 32.97 -5.71
N ALA A 187 1.70 32.39 -4.51
CA ALA A 187 2.27 33.04 -3.32
C ALA A 187 3.77 33.38 -3.49
N ILE A 188 4.53 32.46 -4.12
CA ILE A 188 5.95 32.70 -4.46
C ILE A 188 6.07 33.87 -5.44
N ARG A 189 5.26 33.87 -6.52
CA ARG A 189 5.24 34.95 -7.51
C ARG A 189 4.90 36.30 -6.87
N ASP A 190 3.85 36.33 -6.06
CA ASP A 190 3.41 37.55 -5.38
C ASP A 190 4.49 38.08 -4.43
N LYS A 191 5.18 37.16 -3.73
CA LYS A 191 6.30 37.52 -2.87
C LYS A 191 7.47 38.11 -3.66
N ILE A 192 7.84 37.53 -4.77
CA ILE A 192 8.92 38.01 -5.65
C ILE A 192 8.54 39.39 -6.22
N MET A 193 7.31 39.58 -6.70
CA MET A 193 6.80 40.82 -7.26
C MET A 193 6.61 41.92 -6.21
N SER A 194 6.61 41.62 -4.91
CA SER A 194 6.56 42.58 -3.84
C SER A 194 7.83 43.44 -3.68
N TYR A 195 8.95 42.98 -4.31
CA TYR A 195 10.20 43.76 -4.27
C TYR A 195 10.23 44.83 -5.38
N PRO A 196 10.49 46.11 -5.07
CA PRO A 196 10.40 47.21 -6.03
C PRO A 196 11.34 47.14 -7.22
N GLN A 197 12.43 46.35 -7.10
CA GLN A 197 13.43 46.18 -8.16
C GLN A 197 13.07 45.06 -9.14
N VAL A 198 12.03 44.28 -8.89
CA VAL A 198 11.61 43.18 -9.73
C VAL A 198 10.55 43.63 -10.73
N LEU A 199 10.87 43.59 -12.02
CA LEU A 199 9.98 44.00 -13.09
C LEU A 199 9.07 42.86 -13.61
N GLY A 200 9.45 41.59 -13.34
CA GLY A 200 8.67 40.41 -13.78
C GLY A 200 9.36 39.13 -13.40
N THR A 201 8.61 38.02 -13.44
CA THR A 201 9.12 36.67 -13.24
C THR A 201 8.81 35.82 -14.47
N HIS A 202 9.83 35.21 -15.07
CA HIS A 202 9.72 34.30 -16.22
C HIS A 202 10.25 32.94 -15.82
N ASP A 203 9.69 31.88 -16.41
CA ASP A 203 10.18 30.49 -16.31
C ASP A 203 10.39 30.01 -14.86
N LEU A 204 9.42 30.31 -13.96
CA LEU A 204 9.44 29.81 -12.61
C LEU A 204 9.26 28.29 -12.62
N ILE A 205 10.37 27.56 -12.43
CA ILE A 205 10.40 26.12 -12.29
C ILE A 205 10.45 25.84 -10.80
N CYS A 206 9.39 25.25 -10.26
CA CYS A 206 9.34 24.80 -8.88
C CYS A 206 9.54 23.28 -8.88
N LEU A 207 10.62 22.82 -8.26
CA LEU A 207 10.92 21.40 -8.06
C LEU A 207 10.52 21.04 -6.63
N LEU A 208 9.52 20.17 -6.47
CA LEU A 208 9.20 19.57 -5.18
C LEU A 208 10.27 18.53 -4.85
N TYR A 209 11.29 18.96 -4.12
CA TYR A 209 12.14 18.04 -3.38
C TYR A 209 11.54 17.93 -1.99
N THR A 210 11.24 16.70 -1.58
CA THR A 210 10.88 16.43 -0.19
C THR A 210 12.01 16.92 0.68
N SER A 211 11.75 17.99 1.40
CA SER A 211 12.39 18.59 2.50
C SER A 211 13.85 18.69 2.57
N ASP A 212 14.24 19.37 3.24
CA ASP A 212 15.29 19.97 4.02
C ASP A 212 15.49 21.42 3.63
N ALA A 213 14.42 22.09 3.36
CA ALA A 213 14.29 23.51 3.58
C ALA A 213 13.93 23.69 5.06
N ALA A 214 14.84 23.34 5.96
CA ALA A 214 14.86 23.83 7.31
C ALA A 214 15.81 25.02 7.38
#